data_d25e914fb77a5606093e126214bf6b75
#
_entry.id   d25e914fb77a5606093e126214bf6b75
#
_cell.length_a   1.000
_cell.length_b   1.000
_cell.length_c   1.000
_cell.angle_alpha   90.00
_cell.angle_beta   90.00
_cell.angle_gamma   90.00
#
_symmetry.space_group_name_H-M   'P 1'
#
loop_
_entity.id
_entity.type
_entity.pdbx_description
1 polymer ?
#
loop_
_entity_poly.entity_id
_entity_poly.type
_entity_poly.pdbx_seq_one_letter_code
_entity_poly.pdbx_strand_id
1 'polypeptide(L)'
;MSGGVYGGGERASGFGLSSLARPRPNPSAPNPWLCPGLLSEQSKRREFGRDPLTSLSPRTDEVGALVFDIGSFSVRAGYAGEDCPKADFPTTVGLLAAEEGGGLELEGEKEKKGKIFHIDTNALHVPRDGAEVMSPLKNGMIEDWECFRAILDHTYSKHVKSEPNLHPVLMSEAPWNTRAKREKLTELMFEQYNIPAFFLCKTAVLTAFANGRSTGLVLDSGATHTTAIPVHDGYVLQQGIVKSPLAGDFISMQCRELFQEMAIDIIPPYMIAAKEPVREGAPPNWKKKEKLPQVSKSWHNYMCNEVIQDFQASVLQVSDSPYDEQVAAQMPTVHYEMPNGYNTDYGAERLRIPEGLFDPSNVKGLSGNTMLGVGHVVTTSIGMCDIDIRPGLYGSVIVTGGNTLLQGFTDRLNRELSQKTPPSMRLKLIASNSTMERKFSPWIGGSILASLGTFQQMWISKQEYEEGGKQCVERKCP
;
A
#
# COMPACT_ATOMS: atom_id res chain seq x y z
N MET A 1 -45.82 56.38 22.54
CA MET A 1 -45.60 56.24 24.02
C MET A 1 -44.59 55.13 24.17
N SER A 2 -43.38 55.52 24.35
CA SER A 2 -42.46 55.35 25.49
C SER A 2 -42.15 53.86 25.71
N GLY A 3 -40.92 53.39 25.71
CA GLY A 3 -39.62 53.95 25.97
C GLY A 3 -38.80 52.89 26.71
N GLY A 4 -37.49 52.90 26.55
CA GLY A 4 -36.52 52.30 27.49
C GLY A 4 -35.85 51.02 26.99
N VAL A 5 -34.69 50.97 26.38
CA VAL A 5 -33.26 51.19 26.72
C VAL A 5 -32.77 50.42 27.97
N TYR A 6 -31.81 49.57 27.74
CA TYR A 6 -30.59 49.15 28.43
C TYR A 6 -30.28 47.71 28.02
N GLY A 7 -29.16 47.29 27.42
CA GLY A 7 -27.78 47.64 27.67
C GLY A 7 -27.11 46.49 28.39
N GLY A 8 -26.28 45.71 27.71
CA GLY A 8 -25.52 44.63 28.30
C GLY A 8 -24.65 43.94 27.27
N GLY A 9 -23.45 44.52 27.04
CA GLY A 9 -22.48 43.88 26.16
C GLY A 9 -21.72 42.80 26.91
N GLU A 10 -21.68 41.60 26.38
CA GLU A 10 -20.70 40.58 26.73
C GLU A 10 -19.67 40.42 25.62
N ARG A 11 -18.45 40.64 26.00
CA ARG A 11 -17.28 40.47 25.12
C ARG A 11 -17.04 38.98 24.93
N ALA A 12 -17.17 38.50 23.71
CA ALA A 12 -16.66 37.20 23.29
C ALA A 12 -15.12 37.28 23.21
N SER A 13 -14.46 36.59 24.11
CA SER A 13 -13.02 36.37 24.10
C SER A 13 -12.67 35.45 22.92
N GLY A 14 -11.98 36.02 21.94
CA GLY A 14 -11.43 35.29 20.84
C GLY A 14 -10.35 34.30 21.30
N PHE A 15 -10.59 33.02 21.13
CA PHE A 15 -9.54 32.02 21.18
C PHE A 15 -8.72 32.12 19.89
N GLY A 16 -7.54 32.71 20.00
CA GLY A 16 -6.54 32.70 18.98
C GLY A 16 -6.03 31.27 18.75
N LEU A 17 -6.38 30.71 17.60
CA LEU A 17 -5.69 29.54 17.06
C LEU A 17 -4.26 29.98 16.73
N SER A 18 -3.32 29.73 17.65
CA SER A 18 -1.90 29.77 17.34
C SER A 18 -1.59 28.62 16.40
N SER A 19 -1.46 28.92 15.11
CA SER A 19 -0.86 28.03 14.12
C SER A 19 0.58 27.78 14.57
N LEU A 20 0.85 26.63 15.15
CA LEU A 20 2.18 26.09 15.32
C LEU A 20 2.72 25.80 13.90
N ALA A 21 3.33 26.79 13.27
CA ALA A 21 4.14 26.63 12.11
C ALA A 21 5.28 25.66 12.46
N ARG A 22 5.32 24.50 11.85
CA ARG A 22 6.45 23.57 11.96
C ARG A 22 7.71 24.32 11.50
N PRO A 23 8.86 24.13 12.16
CA PRO A 23 10.10 24.73 11.72
C PRO A 23 10.38 24.26 10.29
N ARG A 24 10.69 25.21 9.39
CA ARG A 24 11.17 24.89 8.06
C ARG A 24 12.44 24.06 8.18
N PRO A 25 12.66 23.05 7.32
CA PRO A 25 13.91 22.31 7.30
C PRO A 25 15.07 23.29 7.19
N ASN A 26 16.12 23.03 7.93
CA ASN A 26 17.31 23.86 7.97
C ASN A 26 17.91 23.93 6.56
N PRO A 27 18.00 25.10 5.92
CA PRO A 27 18.54 25.21 4.56
C PRO A 27 20.02 24.83 4.42
N SER A 28 20.72 24.60 5.52
CA SER A 28 22.11 24.18 5.55
C SER A 28 22.30 22.64 5.65
N ALA A 29 21.23 21.85 5.80
CA ALA A 29 21.35 20.40 5.74
C ALA A 29 21.50 19.95 4.28
N PRO A 30 22.49 19.13 3.92
CA PRO A 30 22.62 18.65 2.55
C PRO A 30 21.37 17.85 2.19
N ASN A 31 20.71 18.24 1.10
CA ASN A 31 19.57 17.53 0.56
C ASN A 31 20.07 16.18 0.00
N PRO A 32 19.70 15.05 0.60
CA PRO A 32 20.19 13.74 0.16
C PRO A 32 19.81 13.41 -1.28
N TRP A 33 18.79 14.10 -1.81
CA TRP A 33 18.23 13.87 -3.13
C TRP A 33 18.87 14.76 -4.21
N LEU A 34 19.61 15.81 -3.83
CA LEU A 34 20.27 16.74 -4.74
C LEU A 34 21.72 16.39 -5.06
N CYS A 35 22.23 15.23 -4.61
CA CYS A 35 23.53 14.75 -5.08
C CYS A 35 23.44 14.42 -6.58
N PRO A 36 24.11 15.19 -7.47
CA PRO A 36 24.05 14.96 -8.93
C PRO A 36 24.48 13.55 -9.34
N GLY A 37 25.23 12.86 -8.50
CA GLY A 37 25.65 11.46 -8.69
C GLY A 37 24.55 10.43 -8.53
N LEU A 38 23.53 10.66 -7.68
CA LEU A 38 22.49 9.68 -7.41
C LEU A 38 21.67 9.29 -8.65
N LEU A 39 21.24 10.29 -9.44
CA LEU A 39 20.48 10.05 -10.67
C LEU A 39 21.36 9.55 -11.83
N SER A 40 22.64 9.94 -11.88
CA SER A 40 23.58 9.47 -12.91
C SER A 40 23.99 8.01 -12.72
N GLU A 41 24.08 7.53 -11.48
CA GLU A 41 24.35 6.12 -11.17
C GLU A 41 23.18 5.21 -11.52
N GLN A 42 21.92 5.69 -11.37
CA GLN A 42 20.74 4.95 -11.81
C GLN A 42 20.71 4.75 -13.35
N SER A 43 21.03 5.80 -14.12
CA SER A 43 21.08 5.74 -15.59
C SER A 43 22.08 4.68 -16.06
N LYS A 44 23.26 4.65 -15.43
CA LYS A 44 24.30 3.67 -15.77
C LYS A 44 23.91 2.23 -15.47
N ARG A 45 23.20 1.96 -14.37
CA ARG A 45 22.75 0.59 -14.04
C ARG A 45 21.65 0.06 -14.97
N ARG A 46 20.80 0.93 -15.56
CA ARG A 46 19.80 0.51 -16.55
C ARG A 46 20.39 0.18 -17.93
N GLU A 47 21.54 0.74 -18.28
CA GLU A 47 22.22 0.47 -19.55
C GLU A 47 23.09 -0.82 -19.53
N PHE A 48 23.50 -1.31 -18.36
CA PHE A 48 24.40 -2.48 -18.23
C PHE A 48 23.68 -3.83 -18.04
N GLY A 49 22.39 -3.91 -18.28
CA GLY A 49 21.58 -5.12 -18.13
C GLY A 49 21.61 -6.07 -19.30
N ARG A 50 22.76 -6.35 -19.94
CA ARG A 50 22.99 -7.52 -20.85
C ARG A 50 24.47 -7.73 -21.10
N ASP A 51 25.15 -8.41 -20.18
CA ASP A 51 26.33 -9.17 -20.55
C ASP A 51 26.37 -10.49 -19.74
N PRO A 52 26.46 -11.63 -20.42
CA PRO A 52 26.60 -12.92 -19.77
C PRO A 52 28.07 -13.20 -19.49
N LEU A 53 28.35 -13.67 -18.27
CA LEU A 53 29.60 -14.33 -17.87
C LEU A 53 30.82 -13.44 -17.63
N THR A 54 30.86 -12.82 -16.48
CA THR A 54 32.12 -12.74 -15.73
C THR A 54 31.82 -13.15 -14.28
N SER A 55 32.37 -14.29 -13.90
CA SER A 55 32.44 -14.76 -12.53
C SER A 55 33.28 -13.77 -11.72
N LEU A 56 32.61 -12.80 -11.09
CA LEU A 56 33.23 -12.00 -10.02
C LEU A 56 33.00 -12.76 -8.72
N SER A 57 34.09 -13.27 -8.19
CA SER A 57 34.20 -13.72 -6.79
C SER A 57 33.55 -12.70 -5.84
N PRO A 58 32.83 -13.13 -4.78
CA PRO A 58 32.25 -12.21 -3.83
C PRO A 58 33.38 -11.38 -3.20
N ARG A 59 33.31 -10.06 -3.40
CA ARG A 59 34.11 -9.13 -2.60
C ARG A 59 33.65 -9.29 -1.17
N THR A 60 34.56 -9.75 -0.35
CA THR A 60 34.47 -9.83 1.09
C THR A 60 34.10 -8.47 1.67
N ASP A 61 33.11 -8.48 2.59
CA ASP A 61 32.84 -7.52 3.67
C ASP A 61 31.95 -6.29 3.45
N GLU A 62 31.07 -6.21 2.42
CA GLU A 62 29.93 -5.32 2.51
C GLU A 62 28.67 -6.13 2.83
N VAL A 63 28.27 -6.11 4.09
CA VAL A 63 27.01 -6.70 4.53
C VAL A 63 25.86 -5.91 3.90
N GLY A 64 25.16 -6.50 2.94
CA GLY A 64 24.09 -5.85 2.22
C GLY A 64 22.98 -5.34 3.14
N ALA A 65 22.45 -4.14 2.90
CA ALA A 65 21.33 -3.62 3.65
C ALA A 65 20.03 -4.39 3.30
N LEU A 66 19.09 -4.41 4.24
CA LEU A 66 17.75 -4.94 4.04
C LEU A 66 16.75 -3.82 3.77
N VAL A 67 15.81 -4.09 2.89
CA VAL A 67 14.71 -3.17 2.55
C VAL A 67 13.39 -3.84 2.88
N PHE A 68 12.56 -3.14 3.67
CA PHE A 68 11.20 -3.54 3.99
C PHE A 68 10.20 -2.53 3.45
N ASP A 69 9.22 -3.01 2.70
CA ASP A 69 8.03 -2.27 2.31
C ASP A 69 6.80 -3.04 2.81
N ILE A 70 6.21 -2.56 3.89
CA ILE A 70 5.06 -3.21 4.54
C ILE A 70 3.83 -2.37 4.25
N GLY A 71 3.12 -2.77 3.18
CA GLY A 71 1.87 -2.13 2.75
C GLY A 71 0.64 -2.74 3.44
N SER A 72 -0.54 -2.12 3.23
CA SER A 72 -1.79 -2.63 3.80
C SER A 72 -2.21 -3.98 3.24
N PHE A 73 -1.77 -4.34 2.03
CA PHE A 73 -2.11 -5.60 1.36
C PHE A 73 -1.02 -6.68 1.52
N SER A 74 0.24 -6.33 1.24
CA SER A 74 1.34 -7.29 1.30
C SER A 74 2.62 -6.69 1.87
N VAL A 75 3.45 -7.59 2.40
CA VAL A 75 4.81 -7.34 2.91
C VAL A 75 5.79 -7.68 1.82
N ARG A 76 6.75 -6.81 1.57
CA ARG A 76 7.88 -7.02 0.67
C ARG A 76 9.17 -6.75 1.41
N ALA A 77 10.09 -7.69 1.36
CA ALA A 77 11.40 -7.54 2.00
C ALA A 77 12.47 -8.29 1.21
N GLY A 78 13.70 -7.77 1.24
CA GLY A 78 14.83 -8.38 0.55
C GLY A 78 16.09 -7.53 0.67
N TYR A 79 17.15 -7.97 0.03
CA TYR A 79 18.43 -7.28 0.06
C TYR A 79 18.47 -6.10 -0.92
N ALA A 80 19.10 -5.03 -0.49
CA ALA A 80 19.39 -3.89 -1.34
C ALA A 80 20.29 -4.28 -2.52
N GLY A 81 19.99 -3.73 -3.70
CA GLY A 81 20.69 -4.05 -4.94
C GLY A 81 20.10 -5.23 -5.71
N GLU A 82 19.13 -5.97 -5.14
CA GLU A 82 18.36 -6.99 -5.87
C GLU A 82 17.21 -6.35 -6.65
N ASP A 83 16.81 -6.98 -7.76
CA ASP A 83 15.75 -6.48 -8.66
C ASP A 83 14.34 -6.82 -8.17
N CYS A 84 14.22 -7.83 -7.28
CA CYS A 84 12.95 -8.26 -6.70
C CYS A 84 13.09 -8.62 -5.22
N PRO A 85 12.03 -8.43 -4.42
CA PRO A 85 12.05 -8.82 -3.02
C PRO A 85 12.10 -10.35 -2.85
N LYS A 86 12.74 -10.82 -1.79
CA LYS A 86 12.73 -12.24 -1.37
C LYS A 86 11.44 -12.64 -0.69
N ALA A 87 10.78 -11.69 -0.04
CA ALA A 87 9.50 -11.86 0.61
C ALA A 87 8.43 -11.06 -0.13
N ASP A 88 7.32 -11.71 -0.50
CA ASP A 88 6.07 -11.10 -0.96
C ASP A 88 4.93 -11.99 -0.44
N PHE A 89 4.31 -11.55 0.65
CA PHE A 89 3.23 -12.30 1.31
C PHE A 89 2.20 -11.34 1.94
N PRO A 90 0.97 -11.82 2.25
CA PRO A 90 -0.08 -10.98 2.82
C PRO A 90 0.31 -10.31 4.13
N THR A 91 -0.01 -9.02 4.29
CA THR A 91 0.11 -8.31 5.59
C THR A 91 -0.93 -8.79 6.59
N THR A 92 -2.00 -9.41 6.11
CA THR A 92 -3.02 -10.07 6.96
C THR A 92 -2.39 -11.24 7.70
N VAL A 93 -2.68 -11.34 8.99
CA VAL A 93 -2.16 -12.37 9.89
C VAL A 93 -3.32 -13.16 10.49
N GLY A 94 -3.17 -14.47 10.53
CA GLY A 94 -4.05 -15.35 11.29
C GLY A 94 -3.65 -15.35 12.77
N LEU A 95 -4.62 -15.22 13.66
CA LEU A 95 -4.44 -15.20 15.10
C LEU A 95 -5.24 -16.34 15.74
N LEU A 96 -4.56 -17.17 16.51
CA LEU A 96 -5.19 -18.19 17.36
C LEU A 96 -4.81 -17.95 18.82
N ALA A 97 -5.79 -17.95 19.72
CA ALA A 97 -5.50 -17.98 21.14
C ALA A 97 -4.85 -19.32 21.48
N ALA A 98 -3.74 -19.33 22.20
CA ALA A 98 -3.17 -20.57 22.69
C ALA A 98 -4.17 -21.23 23.66
N GLU A 99 -4.50 -22.51 23.42
CA GLU A 99 -5.29 -23.28 24.35
C GLU A 99 -4.49 -23.50 25.65
N GLU A 100 -5.18 -23.44 26.80
CA GLU A 100 -4.59 -23.80 28.06
C GLU A 100 -4.21 -25.29 28.00
N GLY A 101 -2.94 -25.61 27.81
CA GLY A 101 -2.45 -26.96 28.05
C GLY A 101 -2.74 -27.29 29.50
N GLY A 102 -3.56 -28.33 29.74
CA GLY A 102 -3.96 -28.81 31.06
C GLY A 102 -2.76 -29.20 31.92
N GLY A 103 -2.11 -28.24 32.52
CA GLY A 103 -1.10 -28.36 33.55
C GLY A 103 -1.68 -27.80 34.85
N LEU A 104 -1.57 -28.55 35.91
CA LEU A 104 -1.99 -28.25 37.30
C LEU A 104 -1.55 -26.79 37.63
N GLU A 105 -2.55 -25.95 37.91
CA GLU A 105 -2.37 -24.59 38.38
C GLU A 105 -1.58 -24.60 39.70
N LEU A 106 -0.35 -24.11 39.66
CA LEU A 106 0.33 -23.57 40.83
C LEU A 106 -0.01 -22.06 40.90
N GLU A 107 -0.72 -21.70 41.96
CA GLU A 107 -1.12 -20.33 42.26
C GLU A 107 0.10 -19.41 42.27
N GLY A 108 0.13 -18.41 41.38
CA GLY A 108 1.06 -17.32 41.55
C GLY A 108 1.44 -16.43 40.39
N GLU A 109 1.37 -16.87 39.14
CA GLU A 109 1.69 -15.99 38.01
C GLU A 109 0.60 -16.09 36.94
N LYS A 110 -0.07 -14.95 36.68
CA LYS A 110 -0.93 -14.80 35.48
C LYS A 110 -0.05 -14.86 34.26
N GLU A 111 0.22 -16.06 33.75
CA GLU A 111 0.82 -16.22 32.42
C GLU A 111 -0.06 -15.50 31.41
N LYS A 112 0.53 -14.55 30.68
CA LYS A 112 -0.11 -13.91 29.54
C LYS A 112 -0.50 -15.01 28.57
N LYS A 113 -1.80 -15.19 28.31
CA LYS A 113 -2.32 -16.10 27.26
C LYS A 113 -1.48 -15.88 26.00
N GLY A 114 -0.73 -16.90 25.59
CA GLY A 114 0.10 -16.84 24.38
C GLY A 114 -0.80 -16.69 23.15
N LYS A 115 -0.38 -15.89 22.21
CA LYS A 115 -1.00 -15.77 20.88
C LYS A 115 -0.16 -16.53 19.88
N ILE A 116 -0.80 -17.30 19.01
CA ILE A 116 -0.14 -17.98 17.90
C ILE A 116 -0.46 -17.23 16.63
N PHE A 117 0.58 -16.79 15.92
CA PHE A 117 0.46 -16.05 14.66
C PHE A 117 0.68 -16.98 13.48
N HIS A 118 -0.24 -16.96 12.52
CA HIS A 118 -0.15 -17.66 11.25
C HIS A 118 0.12 -16.62 10.15
N ILE A 119 1.32 -16.61 9.65
CA ILE A 119 1.83 -15.58 8.71
C ILE A 119 2.22 -16.28 7.41
N ASP A 120 2.10 -15.55 6.30
CA ASP A 120 2.31 -16.03 4.95
C ASP A 120 1.14 -16.88 4.40
N THR A 121 0.97 -16.84 3.08
CA THR A 121 -0.13 -17.46 2.34
C THR A 121 -0.35 -18.91 2.73
N ASN A 122 0.71 -19.71 2.78
CA ASN A 122 0.62 -21.13 3.08
C ASN A 122 0.08 -21.42 4.49
N ALA A 123 0.46 -20.61 5.47
CA ALA A 123 -0.03 -20.77 6.84
C ALA A 123 -1.44 -20.19 7.01
N LEU A 124 -1.71 -19.06 6.37
CA LEU A 124 -2.97 -18.34 6.49
C LEU A 124 -4.14 -19.06 5.82
N HIS A 125 -3.90 -19.77 4.70
CA HIS A 125 -4.95 -20.49 3.97
C HIS A 125 -5.36 -21.85 4.61
N VAL A 126 -4.68 -22.31 5.65
CA VAL A 126 -5.07 -23.52 6.35
C VAL A 126 -6.23 -23.22 7.30
N PRO A 127 -7.42 -23.83 7.12
CA PRO A 127 -8.55 -23.62 8.00
C PRO A 127 -8.28 -24.21 9.39
N ARG A 128 -8.56 -23.42 10.45
CA ARG A 128 -8.37 -23.79 11.86
C ARG A 128 -9.56 -23.35 12.69
N ASP A 129 -9.88 -24.12 13.72
CA ASP A 129 -10.96 -23.77 14.66
C ASP A 129 -10.64 -22.45 15.37
N GLY A 130 -11.59 -21.53 15.30
CA GLY A 130 -11.52 -20.25 16.01
C GLY A 130 -10.43 -19.29 15.57
N ALA A 131 -9.63 -19.60 14.54
CA ALA A 131 -8.61 -18.69 14.04
C ALA A 131 -9.25 -17.42 13.44
N GLU A 132 -8.83 -16.25 13.91
CA GLU A 132 -9.24 -14.97 13.39
C GLU A 132 -8.18 -14.38 12.44
N VAL A 133 -8.57 -13.47 11.58
CA VAL A 133 -7.62 -12.70 10.75
C VAL A 133 -7.66 -11.22 11.10
N MET A 134 -6.49 -10.61 11.10
CA MET A 134 -6.31 -9.19 11.38
C MET A 134 -5.16 -8.60 10.57
N SER A 135 -5.15 -7.29 10.43
CA SER A 135 -4.03 -6.54 9.88
C SER A 135 -3.35 -5.72 10.98
N PRO A 136 -2.02 -5.69 11.06
CA PRO A 136 -1.31 -4.82 11.99
C PRO A 136 -1.39 -3.36 11.61
N LEU A 137 -1.85 -3.03 10.39
CA LEU A 137 -1.88 -1.68 9.88
C LEU A 137 -3.30 -1.12 9.83
N LYS A 138 -3.42 0.16 10.14
CA LYS A 138 -4.62 0.97 9.92
C LYS A 138 -4.23 2.28 9.24
N ASN A 139 -4.89 2.61 8.14
CA ASN A 139 -4.55 3.78 7.32
C ASN A 139 -3.06 3.79 6.88
N GLY A 140 -2.47 2.63 6.59
CA GLY A 140 -1.07 2.50 6.22
C GLY A 140 -0.07 2.73 7.36
N MET A 141 -0.52 2.83 8.61
CA MET A 141 0.31 3.04 9.80
C MET A 141 0.17 1.87 10.76
N ILE A 142 1.23 1.56 11.49
CA ILE A 142 1.25 0.48 12.47
C ILE A 142 0.31 0.82 13.63
N GLU A 143 -0.65 -0.06 13.92
CA GLU A 143 -1.54 -0.02 15.09
C GLU A 143 -1.24 -1.16 16.05
N ASP A 144 -1.19 -2.39 15.56
CA ASP A 144 -0.87 -3.56 16.38
C ASP A 144 0.62 -3.91 16.26
N TRP A 145 1.38 -3.51 17.28
CA TRP A 145 2.83 -3.69 17.33
C TRP A 145 3.25 -5.14 17.59
N GLU A 146 2.43 -5.93 18.28
CA GLU A 146 2.70 -7.34 18.52
C GLU A 146 2.58 -8.14 17.21
N CYS A 147 1.50 -7.91 16.48
CA CYS A 147 1.30 -8.49 15.16
C CYS A 147 2.37 -8.04 14.15
N PHE A 148 2.76 -6.75 14.18
CA PHE A 148 3.82 -6.21 13.33
C PHE A 148 5.18 -6.87 13.61
N ARG A 149 5.54 -7.07 14.89
CA ARG A 149 6.73 -7.80 15.28
C ARG A 149 6.72 -9.24 14.77
N ALA A 150 5.59 -9.94 14.90
CA ALA A 150 5.45 -11.30 14.39
C ALA A 150 5.73 -11.36 12.87
N ILE A 151 5.30 -10.36 12.09
CA ILE A 151 5.63 -10.24 10.67
C ILE A 151 7.15 -10.07 10.46
N LEU A 152 7.80 -9.20 11.23
CA LEU A 152 9.25 -9.01 11.14
C LEU A 152 10.01 -10.30 11.48
N ASP A 153 9.65 -10.96 12.59
CA ASP A 153 10.27 -12.22 13.03
C ASP A 153 10.11 -13.32 11.97
N HIS A 154 8.91 -13.42 11.38
CA HIS A 154 8.66 -14.34 10.28
C HIS A 154 9.54 -14.00 9.06
N THR A 155 9.60 -12.72 8.69
CA THR A 155 10.39 -12.27 7.54
C THR A 155 11.88 -12.59 7.72
N TYR A 156 12.45 -12.27 8.87
CA TYR A 156 13.83 -12.59 9.17
C TYR A 156 14.10 -14.09 9.16
N SER A 157 13.26 -14.89 9.80
CA SER A 157 13.48 -16.34 9.96
C SER A 157 13.23 -17.14 8.69
N LYS A 158 12.24 -16.79 7.88
CA LYS A 158 11.78 -17.60 6.74
C LYS A 158 12.28 -17.09 5.39
N HIS A 159 12.34 -15.79 5.20
CA HIS A 159 12.66 -15.19 3.91
C HIS A 159 14.09 -14.66 3.82
N VAL A 160 14.48 -13.81 4.75
CA VAL A 160 15.84 -13.24 4.80
C VAL A 160 16.86 -14.28 5.23
N LYS A 161 16.53 -15.09 6.24
CA LYS A 161 17.39 -16.16 6.80
C LYS A 161 18.72 -15.63 7.28
N SER A 162 18.73 -14.47 7.93
CA SER A 162 19.91 -13.83 8.51
C SER A 162 19.54 -13.13 9.81
N GLU A 163 20.55 -12.92 10.67
CA GLU A 163 20.37 -12.23 11.94
C GLU A 163 20.16 -10.73 11.73
N PRO A 164 19.19 -10.10 12.44
CA PRO A 164 18.88 -8.68 12.27
C PRO A 164 20.08 -7.75 12.53
N ASN A 165 20.91 -8.07 13.51
CA ASN A 165 22.07 -7.27 13.92
C ASN A 165 23.21 -7.19 12.88
N LEU A 166 23.12 -7.95 11.79
CA LEU A 166 24.12 -7.95 10.74
C LEU A 166 23.85 -6.92 9.64
N HIS A 167 22.62 -6.43 9.51
CA HIS A 167 22.18 -5.66 8.34
C HIS A 167 21.61 -4.28 8.70
N PRO A 168 22.08 -3.20 8.07
CA PRO A 168 21.33 -1.95 8.03
C PRO A 168 19.94 -2.17 7.45
N VAL A 169 18.93 -1.44 7.95
CA VAL A 169 17.54 -1.58 7.51
C VAL A 169 16.99 -0.27 6.97
N LEU A 170 16.54 -0.27 5.72
CA LEU A 170 15.70 0.77 5.16
C LEU A 170 14.25 0.27 5.18
N MET A 171 13.35 1.05 5.77
CA MET A 171 11.93 0.72 5.82
C MET A 171 11.09 1.83 5.19
N SER A 172 10.07 1.45 4.43
CA SER A 172 9.10 2.38 3.89
C SER A 172 8.10 2.83 4.95
N GLU A 173 7.56 4.03 4.82
CA GLU A 173 6.47 4.52 5.67
C GLU A 173 5.45 5.33 4.87
N ALA A 174 4.22 5.37 5.39
CA ALA A 174 3.18 6.24 4.82
C ALA A 174 3.59 7.72 4.97
N PRO A 175 3.37 8.56 3.93
CA PRO A 175 3.73 9.99 3.98
C PRO A 175 3.08 10.78 5.10
N TRP A 176 1.98 10.29 5.66
CA TRP A 176 1.24 10.88 6.78
C TRP A 176 1.50 10.19 8.12
N ASN A 177 2.57 9.39 8.22
CA ASN A 177 2.91 8.72 9.47
C ASN A 177 3.17 9.74 10.59
N THR A 178 2.81 9.37 11.82
CA THR A 178 2.93 10.26 12.97
C THR A 178 4.31 10.14 13.63
N ARG A 179 4.77 11.23 14.22
CA ARG A 179 6.03 11.27 14.95
C ARG A 179 6.13 10.16 16.00
N ALA A 180 5.08 9.96 16.80
CA ALA A 180 5.09 8.94 17.86
C ALA A 180 5.29 7.51 17.30
N LYS A 181 4.66 7.19 16.15
CA LYS A 181 4.82 5.88 15.51
C LYS A 181 6.20 5.71 14.87
N ARG A 182 6.75 6.77 14.28
CA ARG A 182 8.12 6.79 13.75
C ARG A 182 9.16 6.56 14.83
N GLU A 183 9.05 7.29 15.95
CA GLU A 183 9.92 7.13 17.11
C GLU A 183 9.82 5.72 17.70
N LYS A 184 8.60 5.17 17.82
CA LYS A 184 8.38 3.81 18.36
C LYS A 184 8.96 2.73 17.43
N LEU A 185 8.83 2.91 16.11
CA LEU A 185 9.43 1.99 15.14
C LEU A 185 10.97 2.03 15.22
N THR A 186 11.55 3.21 15.32
CA THR A 186 12.99 3.40 15.48
C THR A 186 13.52 2.72 16.76
N GLU A 187 12.82 2.93 17.88
CA GLU A 187 13.12 2.27 19.17
C GLU A 187 13.03 0.73 19.02
N LEU A 188 11.96 0.21 18.39
CA LEU A 188 11.81 -1.22 18.14
C LEU A 188 12.99 -1.81 17.37
N MET A 189 13.41 -1.15 16.29
CA MET A 189 14.47 -1.65 15.43
C MET A 189 15.85 -1.64 16.11
N PHE A 190 16.18 -0.59 16.84
CA PHE A 190 17.48 -0.54 17.54
C PHE A 190 17.50 -1.35 18.83
N GLU A 191 16.46 -1.33 19.65
CA GLU A 191 16.49 -1.96 20.97
C GLU A 191 16.13 -3.45 20.95
N GLN A 192 15.16 -3.86 20.12
CA GLN A 192 14.73 -5.26 20.09
C GLN A 192 15.43 -6.06 18.99
N TYR A 193 15.61 -5.48 17.79
CA TYR A 193 16.29 -6.15 16.69
C TYR A 193 17.79 -5.86 16.64
N ASN A 194 18.27 -4.90 17.45
CA ASN A 194 19.70 -4.58 17.60
C ASN A 194 20.41 -4.31 16.25
N ILE A 195 19.69 -3.70 15.29
CA ILE A 195 20.24 -3.42 13.96
C ILE A 195 21.39 -2.41 14.01
N PRO A 196 22.38 -2.47 13.10
CA PRO A 196 23.52 -1.57 13.09
C PRO A 196 23.21 -0.16 12.60
N ALA A 197 22.22 -0.02 11.70
CA ALA A 197 21.79 1.26 11.18
C ALA A 197 20.35 1.19 10.66
N PHE A 198 19.65 2.33 10.68
CA PHE A 198 18.24 2.44 10.27
C PHE A 198 18.00 3.67 9.41
N PHE A 199 17.09 3.54 8.44
CA PHE A 199 16.56 4.67 7.70
C PHE A 199 15.07 4.46 7.40
N LEU A 200 14.27 5.49 7.63
CA LEU A 200 12.83 5.49 7.39
C LEU A 200 12.51 6.45 6.26
N CYS A 201 11.89 5.97 5.19
CA CYS A 201 11.64 6.73 3.99
C CYS A 201 10.19 6.68 3.55
N LYS A 202 9.63 7.80 3.09
CA LYS A 202 8.26 7.90 2.58
C LYS A 202 8.10 7.05 1.31
N THR A 203 7.01 6.24 1.24
CA THR A 203 6.71 5.39 0.07
C THR A 203 6.72 6.18 -1.25
N ALA A 204 6.16 7.40 -1.26
CA ALA A 204 6.13 8.24 -2.46
C ALA A 204 7.52 8.68 -2.93
N VAL A 205 8.44 8.98 -2.00
CA VAL A 205 9.82 9.33 -2.32
C VAL A 205 10.54 8.14 -2.95
N LEU A 206 10.40 6.94 -2.35
CA LEU A 206 10.96 5.71 -2.88
C LEU A 206 10.41 5.41 -4.28
N THR A 207 9.09 5.56 -4.48
CA THR A 207 8.45 5.38 -5.79
C THR A 207 8.98 6.35 -6.84
N ALA A 208 9.11 7.63 -6.49
CA ALA A 208 9.69 8.63 -7.40
C ALA A 208 11.13 8.25 -7.77
N PHE A 209 11.91 7.86 -6.78
CA PHE A 209 13.28 7.44 -6.95
C PHE A 209 13.43 6.19 -7.83
N ALA A 210 12.56 5.17 -7.65
CA ALA A 210 12.50 3.99 -8.51
C ALA A 210 12.31 4.33 -10.00
N ASN A 211 11.64 5.44 -10.28
CA ASN A 211 11.40 5.94 -11.63
C ASN A 211 12.42 6.99 -12.10
N GLY A 212 13.54 7.18 -11.38
CA GLY A 212 14.61 8.11 -11.71
C GLY A 212 14.19 9.59 -11.61
N ARG A 213 13.30 9.91 -10.65
CA ARG A 213 12.76 11.26 -10.45
C ARG A 213 12.99 11.75 -9.02
N SER A 214 13.41 12.98 -8.87
CA SER A 214 13.40 13.70 -7.58
C SER A 214 12.14 14.55 -7.41
N THR A 215 11.48 14.91 -8.51
CA THR A 215 10.24 15.70 -8.54
C THR A 215 9.20 15.02 -9.40
N GLY A 216 7.98 14.92 -8.89
CA GLY A 216 6.83 14.37 -9.59
C GLY A 216 5.63 14.18 -8.66
N LEU A 217 4.48 13.86 -9.24
CA LEU A 217 3.30 13.45 -8.49
C LEU A 217 3.22 11.93 -8.49
N VAL A 218 3.19 11.33 -7.31
CA VAL A 218 2.98 9.89 -7.16
C VAL A 218 1.50 9.63 -6.95
N LEU A 219 0.89 8.94 -7.90
CA LEU A 219 -0.45 8.39 -7.79
C LEU A 219 -0.32 6.92 -7.41
N ASP A 220 -0.71 6.58 -6.18
CA ASP A 220 -0.73 5.22 -5.67
C ASP A 220 -2.17 4.78 -5.42
N SER A 221 -2.63 3.74 -6.14
CA SER A 221 -3.92 3.10 -5.93
C SER A 221 -3.71 1.70 -5.35
N GLY A 222 -3.73 1.63 -4.03
CA GLY A 222 -3.50 0.43 -3.23
C GLY A 222 -4.79 -0.29 -2.82
N ALA A 223 -4.73 -1.07 -1.72
CA ALA A 223 -5.88 -1.79 -1.18
C ALA A 223 -6.89 -0.83 -0.53
N THR A 224 -6.44 0.01 0.40
CA THR A 224 -7.30 0.81 1.27
C THR A 224 -7.53 2.24 0.78
N HIS A 225 -6.60 2.79 0.01
CA HIS A 225 -6.64 4.18 -0.47
C HIS A 225 -6.06 4.33 -1.85
N THR A 226 -6.60 5.30 -2.59
CA THR A 226 -5.97 5.93 -3.75
C THR A 226 -5.48 7.31 -3.32
N THR A 227 -4.19 7.57 -3.50
CA THR A 227 -3.53 8.79 -3.00
C THR A 227 -2.73 9.48 -4.09
N ALA A 228 -2.79 10.80 -4.12
CA ALA A 228 -1.88 11.64 -4.89
C ALA A 228 -0.94 12.38 -3.93
N ILE A 229 0.34 12.18 -4.12
CA ILE A 229 1.38 12.67 -3.21
C ILE A 229 2.42 13.42 -4.04
N PRO A 230 2.48 14.76 -3.94
CA PRO A 230 3.49 15.53 -4.65
C PRO A 230 4.84 15.42 -3.94
N VAL A 231 5.85 15.10 -4.72
CA VAL A 231 7.25 15.05 -4.31
C VAL A 231 8.01 16.13 -5.06
N HIS A 232 8.78 16.95 -4.36
CA HIS A 232 9.63 17.98 -4.93
C HIS A 232 11.02 17.89 -4.34
N ASP A 233 12.02 17.72 -5.18
CA ASP A 233 13.43 17.53 -4.80
C ASP A 233 13.64 16.48 -3.71
N GLY A 234 12.90 15.37 -3.79
CA GLY A 234 12.96 14.26 -2.84
C GLY A 234 12.16 14.47 -1.55
N TYR A 235 11.43 15.57 -1.39
CA TYR A 235 10.60 15.85 -0.22
C TYR A 235 9.12 15.78 -0.55
N VAL A 236 8.32 15.18 0.33
CA VAL A 236 6.87 15.18 0.21
C VAL A 236 6.30 16.54 0.61
N LEU A 237 5.49 17.11 -0.28
CA LEU A 237 4.75 18.34 0.00
C LEU A 237 3.46 17.98 0.75
N GLN A 238 3.51 18.02 2.08
CA GLN A 238 2.44 17.55 2.97
C GLN A 238 1.09 18.22 2.70
N GLN A 239 1.07 19.50 2.37
CA GLN A 239 -0.15 20.27 2.07
C GLN A 239 -0.83 19.80 0.76
N GLY A 240 -0.09 19.16 -0.14
CA GLY A 240 -0.61 18.67 -1.42
C GLY A 240 -1.09 17.22 -1.38
N ILE A 241 -1.03 16.53 -0.24
CA ILE A 241 -1.48 15.13 -0.14
C ILE A 241 -3.01 15.07 -0.25
N VAL A 242 -3.50 14.34 -1.24
CA VAL A 242 -4.93 14.04 -1.40
C VAL A 242 -5.16 12.54 -1.31
N LYS A 243 -6.15 12.13 -0.53
CA LYS A 243 -6.54 10.73 -0.33
C LYS A 243 -7.99 10.51 -0.73
N SER A 244 -8.25 9.36 -1.35
CA SER A 244 -9.60 8.86 -1.62
C SER A 244 -9.72 7.43 -1.08
N PRO A 245 -10.85 7.05 -0.47
CA PRO A 245 -11.09 5.67 -0.04
C PRO A 245 -11.46 4.74 -1.22
N LEU A 246 -11.60 5.29 -2.42
CA LEU A 246 -11.91 4.53 -3.63
C LEU A 246 -10.65 3.80 -4.09
N ALA A 247 -10.51 2.55 -3.68
CA ALA A 247 -9.33 1.72 -3.89
C ALA A 247 -9.71 0.22 -4.00
N GLY A 248 -8.81 -0.71 -3.74
CA GLY A 248 -9.05 -2.15 -3.90
C GLY A 248 -10.18 -2.69 -3.03
N ASP A 249 -10.26 -2.26 -1.78
CA ASP A 249 -11.34 -2.69 -0.86
C ASP A 249 -12.72 -2.20 -1.34
N PHE A 250 -12.77 -1.00 -1.90
CA PHE A 250 -13.98 -0.47 -2.54
C PHE A 250 -14.40 -1.33 -3.72
N ILE A 251 -13.49 -1.71 -4.63
CA ILE A 251 -13.76 -2.60 -5.76
C ILE A 251 -14.26 -3.96 -5.26
N SER A 252 -13.63 -4.52 -4.21
CA SER A 252 -14.06 -5.79 -3.60
C SER A 252 -15.48 -5.71 -3.05
N MET A 253 -15.85 -4.59 -2.43
CA MET A 253 -17.19 -4.34 -1.95
C MET A 253 -18.20 -4.30 -3.10
N GLN A 254 -17.90 -3.59 -4.19
CA GLN A 254 -18.75 -3.51 -5.37
C GLN A 254 -18.92 -4.88 -6.07
N CYS A 255 -17.89 -5.71 -6.10
CA CYS A 255 -18.01 -7.09 -6.59
C CYS A 255 -18.93 -7.94 -5.70
N ARG A 256 -18.86 -7.78 -4.37
CA ARG A 256 -19.78 -8.46 -3.45
C ARG A 256 -21.23 -8.05 -3.68
N GLU A 257 -21.49 -6.77 -3.88
CA GLU A 257 -22.81 -6.25 -4.21
C GLU A 257 -23.33 -6.83 -5.53
N LEU A 258 -22.48 -6.90 -6.57
CA LEU A 258 -22.82 -7.53 -7.84
C LEU A 258 -23.21 -9.01 -7.65
N PHE A 259 -22.41 -9.79 -6.94
CA PHE A 259 -22.71 -11.21 -6.71
C PHE A 259 -23.99 -11.39 -5.89
N GLN A 260 -24.27 -10.50 -4.95
CA GLN A 260 -25.52 -10.50 -4.18
C GLN A 260 -26.73 -10.15 -5.07
N GLU A 261 -26.61 -9.15 -5.96
CA GLU A 261 -27.66 -8.78 -6.94
C GLU A 261 -27.95 -9.93 -7.91
N MET A 262 -26.92 -10.67 -8.33
CA MET A 262 -27.04 -11.83 -9.23
C MET A 262 -27.40 -13.14 -8.51
N ALA A 263 -27.60 -13.11 -7.19
CA ALA A 263 -27.82 -14.29 -6.34
C ALA A 263 -26.71 -15.36 -6.49
N ILE A 264 -25.47 -14.94 -6.66
CA ILE A 264 -24.29 -15.81 -6.76
C ILE A 264 -23.64 -15.96 -5.38
N ASP A 265 -23.57 -17.18 -4.87
CA ASP A 265 -22.88 -17.48 -3.63
C ASP A 265 -21.36 -17.55 -3.83
N ILE A 266 -20.61 -16.84 -2.99
CA ILE A 266 -19.15 -16.89 -2.98
C ILE A 266 -18.73 -18.06 -2.10
N ILE A 267 -18.38 -19.20 -2.70
CA ILE A 267 -17.94 -20.41 -2.02
C ILE A 267 -16.43 -20.55 -2.14
N PRO A 268 -15.66 -20.33 -1.05
CA PRO A 268 -14.20 -20.45 -1.10
C PRO A 268 -13.74 -21.91 -1.31
N PRO A 269 -12.58 -22.11 -1.96
CA PRO A 269 -12.06 -23.44 -2.30
C PRO A 269 -11.90 -24.40 -1.11
N TYR A 270 -11.64 -23.88 0.10
CA TYR A 270 -11.49 -24.73 1.29
C TYR A 270 -12.74 -25.53 1.64
N MET A 271 -13.94 -25.08 1.20
CA MET A 271 -15.22 -25.75 1.46
C MET A 271 -15.54 -26.84 0.45
N ILE A 272 -14.89 -26.86 -0.71
CA ILE A 272 -15.26 -27.67 -1.86
C ILE A 272 -14.51 -28.99 -1.84
N ALA A 273 -15.24 -30.11 -1.80
CA ALA A 273 -14.67 -31.45 -1.94
C ALA A 273 -14.55 -31.90 -3.40
N ALA A 274 -15.58 -31.62 -4.20
CA ALA A 274 -15.64 -31.93 -5.60
C ALA A 274 -16.62 -31.00 -6.31
N LYS A 275 -16.44 -30.80 -7.61
CA LYS A 275 -17.39 -30.11 -8.48
C LYS A 275 -17.49 -30.83 -9.82
N GLU A 276 -18.61 -30.70 -10.48
CA GLU A 276 -18.85 -31.22 -11.83
C GLU A 276 -19.15 -30.03 -12.77
N PRO A 277 -18.72 -30.11 -14.03
CA PRO A 277 -19.03 -29.06 -15.01
C PRO A 277 -20.55 -28.91 -15.18
N VAL A 278 -21.01 -27.66 -15.23
CA VAL A 278 -22.40 -27.32 -15.50
C VAL A 278 -22.48 -26.40 -16.71
N ARG A 279 -23.67 -26.30 -17.30
CA ARG A 279 -23.91 -25.32 -18.38
C ARG A 279 -23.86 -23.91 -17.84
N GLU A 280 -23.50 -22.96 -18.69
CA GLU A 280 -23.50 -21.55 -18.35
C GLU A 280 -24.83 -21.10 -17.74
N GLY A 281 -24.76 -20.34 -16.65
CA GLY A 281 -25.91 -19.85 -15.88
C GLY A 281 -26.69 -20.91 -15.11
N ALA A 282 -26.33 -22.20 -15.21
CA ALA A 282 -26.98 -23.25 -14.46
C ALA A 282 -26.49 -23.27 -13.00
N PRO A 283 -27.34 -23.74 -12.04
CA PRO A 283 -26.92 -23.92 -10.65
C PRO A 283 -25.68 -24.80 -10.56
N PRO A 284 -24.69 -24.45 -9.69
CA PRO A 284 -23.46 -25.19 -9.58
C PRO A 284 -23.70 -26.58 -8.98
N ASN A 285 -23.05 -27.60 -9.54
CA ASN A 285 -23.06 -28.97 -9.00
C ASN A 285 -21.75 -29.25 -8.26
N TRP A 286 -21.78 -29.05 -6.95
CA TRP A 286 -20.60 -29.21 -6.10
C TRP A 286 -20.93 -29.94 -4.80
N LYS A 287 -19.91 -30.55 -4.20
CA LYS A 287 -20.02 -31.22 -2.91
C LYS A 287 -19.19 -30.51 -1.87
N LYS A 288 -19.81 -30.21 -0.74
CA LYS A 288 -19.13 -29.66 0.43
C LYS A 288 -18.28 -30.74 1.10
N LYS A 289 -17.10 -30.36 1.63
CA LYS A 289 -16.30 -31.27 2.47
C LYS A 289 -17.09 -31.67 3.73
N GLU A 290 -17.03 -32.93 4.06
CA GLU A 290 -17.78 -33.51 5.23
C GLU A 290 -17.25 -32.97 6.56
N LYS A 291 -15.93 -32.86 6.68
CA LYS A 291 -15.26 -32.41 7.90
C LYS A 291 -14.59 -31.07 7.63
N LEU A 292 -15.17 -30.00 8.14
CA LEU A 292 -14.62 -28.66 8.11
C LEU A 292 -14.45 -28.18 9.55
N PRO A 293 -13.32 -27.53 9.89
CA PRO A 293 -13.17 -26.86 11.16
C PRO A 293 -14.15 -25.70 11.29
N GLN A 294 -14.48 -25.32 12.53
CA GLN A 294 -15.32 -24.16 12.82
C GLN A 294 -14.50 -22.88 12.68
N VAL A 295 -14.33 -22.46 11.43
CA VAL A 295 -13.59 -21.23 11.13
C VAL A 295 -14.33 -19.99 11.61
N SER A 296 -13.59 -18.95 12.00
CA SER A 296 -14.18 -17.65 12.34
C SER A 296 -14.79 -16.97 11.12
N LYS A 297 -15.71 -16.02 11.38
CA LYS A 297 -16.29 -15.18 10.31
C LYS A 297 -15.23 -14.33 9.62
N SER A 298 -14.23 -13.82 10.35
CA SER A 298 -13.15 -13.01 9.79
C SER A 298 -12.30 -13.80 8.81
N TRP A 299 -11.92 -15.03 9.17
CA TRP A 299 -11.14 -15.90 8.29
C TRP A 299 -11.95 -16.36 7.07
N HIS A 300 -13.22 -16.74 7.24
CA HIS A 300 -14.10 -17.09 6.13
C HIS A 300 -14.22 -15.91 5.12
N ASN A 301 -14.45 -14.69 5.62
CA ASN A 301 -14.52 -13.50 4.78
C ASN A 301 -13.22 -13.22 4.05
N TYR A 302 -12.08 -13.48 4.67
CA TYR A 302 -10.77 -13.37 4.04
C TYR A 302 -10.68 -14.33 2.84
N MET A 303 -11.07 -15.59 3.01
CA MET A 303 -11.07 -16.58 1.93
C MET A 303 -12.08 -16.25 0.81
N CYS A 304 -13.22 -15.64 1.14
CA CYS A 304 -14.14 -15.11 0.14
C CYS A 304 -13.53 -13.93 -0.63
N ASN A 305 -12.74 -13.07 0.03
CA ASN A 305 -12.05 -11.97 -0.62
C ASN A 305 -11.00 -12.46 -1.64
N GLU A 306 -10.31 -13.57 -1.37
CA GLU A 306 -9.40 -14.20 -2.34
C GLU A 306 -10.12 -14.56 -3.65
N VAL A 307 -11.34 -15.11 -3.56
CA VAL A 307 -12.18 -15.41 -4.74
C VAL A 307 -12.54 -14.12 -5.48
N ILE A 308 -12.90 -13.07 -4.75
CA ILE A 308 -13.24 -11.77 -5.34
C ILE A 308 -12.04 -11.15 -6.05
N GLN A 309 -10.84 -11.24 -5.46
CA GLN A 309 -9.62 -10.70 -6.06
C GLN A 309 -9.24 -11.44 -7.35
N ASP A 310 -9.43 -12.76 -7.40
CA ASP A 310 -9.27 -13.53 -8.62
C ASP A 310 -10.25 -13.09 -9.70
N PHE A 311 -11.53 -12.91 -9.35
CA PHE A 311 -12.55 -12.35 -10.25
C PHE A 311 -12.15 -10.96 -10.75
N GLN A 312 -11.70 -10.05 -9.86
CA GLN A 312 -11.28 -8.70 -10.24
C GLN A 312 -10.16 -8.72 -11.28
N ALA A 313 -9.14 -9.55 -11.05
CA ALA A 313 -7.99 -9.65 -11.93
C ALA A 313 -8.34 -10.25 -13.30
N SER A 314 -9.34 -11.17 -13.34
CA SER A 314 -9.70 -11.91 -14.53
C SER A 314 -10.76 -11.21 -15.37
N VAL A 315 -11.67 -10.47 -14.76
CA VAL A 315 -12.91 -9.99 -15.40
C VAL A 315 -12.97 -8.48 -15.57
N LEU A 316 -12.53 -7.72 -14.54
CA LEU A 316 -12.74 -6.27 -14.53
C LEU A 316 -11.85 -5.54 -15.52
N GLN A 317 -12.43 -4.52 -16.15
CA GLN A 317 -11.76 -3.63 -17.09
C GLN A 317 -12.28 -2.20 -16.91
N VAL A 318 -11.38 -1.25 -16.95
CA VAL A 318 -11.72 0.18 -16.98
C VAL A 318 -12.15 0.57 -18.39
N SER A 319 -13.27 1.28 -18.51
CA SER A 319 -13.73 1.83 -19.79
C SER A 319 -12.80 2.94 -20.29
N ASP A 320 -12.55 3.01 -21.58
CA ASP A 320 -11.72 4.06 -22.21
C ASP A 320 -12.32 5.47 -22.08
N SER A 321 -13.64 5.57 -21.96
CA SER A 321 -14.40 6.81 -21.77
C SER A 321 -15.28 6.70 -20.53
N PRO A 322 -15.89 7.78 -20.02
CA PRO A 322 -16.92 7.70 -19.00
C PRO A 322 -17.94 6.61 -19.31
N TYR A 323 -18.32 5.85 -18.29
CA TYR A 323 -19.23 4.71 -18.46
C TYR A 323 -20.56 5.12 -19.09
N ASP A 324 -20.91 4.43 -20.17
CA ASP A 324 -22.21 4.53 -20.84
C ASP A 324 -22.76 3.11 -20.98
N GLU A 325 -23.96 2.88 -20.42
CA GLU A 325 -24.56 1.55 -20.38
C GLU A 325 -24.90 1.00 -21.77
N GLN A 326 -25.30 1.87 -22.71
CA GLN A 326 -25.61 1.46 -24.07
C GLN A 326 -24.35 1.02 -24.84
N VAL A 327 -23.25 1.72 -24.61
CA VAL A 327 -21.96 1.35 -25.20
C VAL A 327 -21.42 0.09 -24.53
N ALA A 328 -21.48 0.01 -23.22
CA ALA A 328 -20.99 -1.13 -22.45
C ALA A 328 -21.74 -2.43 -22.78
N ALA A 329 -23.05 -2.36 -23.05
CA ALA A 329 -23.86 -3.51 -23.46
C ALA A 329 -23.46 -4.12 -24.82
N GLN A 330 -22.73 -3.36 -25.66
CA GLN A 330 -22.24 -3.83 -26.95
C GLN A 330 -20.81 -4.39 -26.89
N MET A 331 -20.14 -4.27 -25.75
CA MET A 331 -18.78 -4.76 -25.57
C MET A 331 -18.76 -6.28 -25.40
N PRO A 332 -17.69 -6.96 -25.84
CA PRO A 332 -17.55 -8.40 -25.63
C PRO A 332 -17.63 -8.78 -24.16
N THR A 333 -18.33 -9.88 -23.89
CA THR A 333 -18.39 -10.49 -22.56
C THR A 333 -17.10 -11.22 -22.20
N VAL A 334 -16.89 -11.44 -20.91
CA VAL A 334 -15.78 -12.25 -20.38
C VAL A 334 -16.36 -13.39 -19.56
N HIS A 335 -16.02 -14.61 -19.93
CA HIS A 335 -16.42 -15.81 -19.20
C HIS A 335 -15.62 -15.96 -17.92
N TYR A 336 -16.32 -16.27 -16.80
CA TYR A 336 -15.66 -16.57 -15.53
C TYR A 336 -16.37 -17.72 -14.81
N GLU A 337 -15.57 -18.68 -14.32
CA GLU A 337 -16.04 -19.80 -13.52
C GLU A 337 -15.65 -19.61 -12.06
N MET A 338 -16.65 -19.60 -11.18
CA MET A 338 -16.47 -19.56 -9.72
C MET A 338 -15.85 -20.88 -9.21
N PRO A 339 -15.18 -20.88 -8.03
CA PRO A 339 -14.57 -22.10 -7.49
C PRO A 339 -15.52 -23.29 -7.35
N ASN A 340 -16.81 -23.08 -7.12
CA ASN A 340 -17.85 -24.10 -7.00
C ASN A 340 -18.39 -24.65 -8.35
N GLY A 341 -17.87 -24.11 -9.49
CA GLY A 341 -18.27 -24.51 -10.85
C GLY A 341 -19.39 -23.67 -11.45
N TYR A 342 -20.02 -22.73 -10.70
CA TYR A 342 -20.92 -21.74 -11.32
C TYR A 342 -20.13 -20.93 -12.34
N ASN A 343 -20.67 -20.79 -13.53
CA ASN A 343 -20.01 -20.03 -14.58
C ASN A 343 -21.03 -19.20 -15.37
N THR A 344 -20.61 -18.02 -15.78
CA THR A 344 -21.41 -17.10 -16.58
C THR A 344 -20.52 -16.10 -17.31
N ASP A 345 -21.09 -15.45 -18.30
CA ASP A 345 -20.48 -14.36 -19.04
C ASP A 345 -20.80 -13.02 -18.38
N TYR A 346 -19.77 -12.20 -18.15
CA TYR A 346 -19.89 -10.86 -17.58
C TYR A 346 -19.75 -9.80 -18.69
N GLY A 347 -20.71 -8.90 -18.78
CA GLY A 347 -20.81 -7.87 -19.80
C GLY A 347 -20.55 -6.45 -19.27
N ALA A 348 -21.56 -5.62 -19.24
CA ALA A 348 -21.47 -4.21 -18.86
C ALA A 348 -20.98 -4.00 -17.41
N GLU A 349 -21.34 -4.89 -16.49
CA GLU A 349 -20.98 -4.85 -15.08
C GLU A 349 -19.46 -4.87 -14.85
N ARG A 350 -18.69 -5.55 -15.72
CA ARG A 350 -17.22 -5.58 -15.65
C ARG A 350 -16.56 -4.22 -15.90
N LEU A 351 -17.25 -3.33 -16.60
CA LEU A 351 -16.82 -1.95 -16.84
C LEU A 351 -17.39 -0.99 -15.79
N ARG A 352 -18.64 -1.25 -15.34
CA ARG A 352 -19.33 -0.41 -14.35
C ARG A 352 -18.62 -0.36 -13.00
N ILE A 353 -18.13 -1.50 -12.51
CA ILE A 353 -17.48 -1.59 -11.20
C ILE A 353 -16.21 -0.71 -11.13
N PRO A 354 -15.22 -0.84 -12.03
CA PRO A 354 -14.03 0.01 -12.00
C PRO A 354 -14.29 1.49 -12.29
N GLU A 355 -15.40 1.83 -12.97
CA GLU A 355 -15.80 3.22 -13.20
C GLU A 355 -15.92 4.00 -11.89
N GLY A 356 -16.32 3.34 -10.80
CA GLY A 356 -16.40 3.97 -9.48
C GLY A 356 -15.06 4.55 -8.96
N LEU A 357 -13.91 4.12 -9.48
CA LEU A 357 -12.62 4.75 -9.20
C LEU A 357 -12.48 6.11 -9.87
N PHE A 358 -13.10 6.33 -11.01
CA PHE A 358 -13.01 7.52 -11.84
C PHE A 358 -14.18 8.48 -11.60
N ASP A 359 -15.39 7.94 -11.61
CA ASP A 359 -16.63 8.67 -11.34
C ASP A 359 -17.47 7.97 -10.25
N PRO A 360 -17.32 8.37 -8.98
CA PRO A 360 -18.08 7.79 -7.87
C PRO A 360 -19.57 8.22 -7.85
N SER A 361 -19.99 9.17 -8.66
CA SER A 361 -21.38 9.67 -8.67
C SER A 361 -22.39 8.60 -9.09
N ASN A 362 -21.95 7.63 -9.88
CA ASN A 362 -22.76 6.53 -10.41
C ASN A 362 -22.83 5.30 -9.50
N VAL A 363 -22.15 5.35 -8.33
CA VAL A 363 -22.10 4.21 -7.40
C VAL A 363 -23.29 4.24 -6.47
N LYS A 364 -24.09 3.16 -6.45
CA LYS A 364 -25.21 3.00 -5.52
C LYS A 364 -24.70 3.09 -4.07
N GLY A 365 -25.40 3.82 -3.22
CA GLY A 365 -25.07 3.94 -1.79
C GLY A 365 -24.00 4.97 -1.44
N LEU A 366 -23.29 5.55 -2.40
CA LEU A 366 -22.36 6.67 -2.21
C LEU A 366 -23.03 8.02 -2.53
N SER A 367 -24.31 8.14 -2.29
CA SER A 367 -25.05 9.38 -2.50
C SER A 367 -24.59 10.45 -1.50
N GLY A 368 -23.94 11.48 -1.99
CA GLY A 368 -23.46 12.61 -1.18
C GLY A 368 -22.07 13.11 -1.53
N ASN A 369 -21.40 12.53 -2.44
CA ASN A 369 -20.45 13.08 -3.40
C ASN A 369 -19.34 14.02 -2.92
N THR A 370 -18.73 13.73 -1.80
CA THR A 370 -17.47 14.35 -1.40
C THR A 370 -16.25 13.51 -1.82
N MET A 371 -16.47 12.30 -2.37
CA MET A 371 -15.38 11.43 -2.79
C MET A 371 -14.86 11.83 -4.16
N LEU A 372 -13.54 11.93 -4.27
CA LEU A 372 -12.87 12.31 -5.49
C LEU A 372 -12.48 11.07 -6.29
N GLY A 373 -12.85 11.04 -7.57
CA GLY A 373 -12.32 10.07 -8.52
C GLY A 373 -10.84 10.33 -8.82
N VAL A 374 -10.16 9.33 -9.37
CA VAL A 374 -8.69 9.32 -9.55
C VAL A 374 -8.17 10.55 -10.28
N GLY A 375 -8.81 10.98 -11.37
CA GLY A 375 -8.39 12.18 -12.10
C GLY A 375 -8.49 13.46 -11.26
N HIS A 376 -9.52 13.58 -10.42
CA HIS A 376 -9.68 14.71 -9.52
C HIS A 376 -8.70 14.68 -8.34
N VAL A 377 -8.38 13.48 -7.81
CA VAL A 377 -7.36 13.31 -6.77
C VAL A 377 -6.03 13.88 -7.25
N VAL A 378 -5.62 13.60 -8.49
CA VAL A 378 -4.39 14.12 -9.11
C VAL A 378 -4.43 15.63 -9.27
N THR A 379 -5.47 16.15 -9.93
CA THR A 379 -5.53 17.60 -10.23
C THR A 379 -5.71 18.44 -8.99
N THR A 380 -6.45 17.97 -7.99
CA THR A 380 -6.59 18.65 -6.70
C THR A 380 -5.25 18.71 -5.97
N SER A 381 -4.51 17.59 -5.90
CA SER A 381 -3.19 17.53 -5.28
C SER A 381 -2.22 18.53 -5.90
N ILE A 382 -2.12 18.56 -7.24
CA ILE A 382 -1.26 19.52 -7.95
C ILE A 382 -1.74 20.95 -7.71
N GLY A 383 -3.06 21.17 -7.72
CA GLY A 383 -3.66 22.48 -7.48
C GLY A 383 -3.36 23.08 -6.10
N MET A 384 -3.12 22.23 -5.09
CA MET A 384 -2.74 22.64 -3.73
C MET A 384 -1.25 23.00 -3.61
N CYS A 385 -0.44 22.75 -4.64
CA CYS A 385 0.98 23.07 -4.68
C CYS A 385 1.22 24.46 -5.27
N ASP A 386 2.40 25.03 -5.02
CA ASP A 386 2.81 26.30 -5.59
C ASP A 386 2.83 26.25 -7.11
N ILE A 387 2.47 27.40 -7.74
CA ILE A 387 2.28 27.46 -9.20
C ILE A 387 3.55 27.11 -9.97
N ASP A 388 4.71 27.46 -9.42
CA ASP A 388 6.01 27.29 -10.08
C ASP A 388 6.45 25.83 -10.20
N ILE A 389 5.95 24.96 -9.29
CA ILE A 389 6.30 23.54 -9.30
C ILE A 389 5.28 22.67 -10.05
N ARG A 390 4.06 23.20 -10.32
CA ARG A 390 2.99 22.43 -11.00
C ARG A 390 3.43 21.87 -12.36
N PRO A 391 4.16 22.60 -13.22
CA PRO A 391 4.63 22.04 -14.49
C PRO A 391 5.51 20.81 -14.33
N GLY A 392 6.37 20.78 -13.31
CA GLY A 392 7.19 19.62 -12.97
C GLY A 392 6.35 18.41 -12.49
N LEU A 393 5.29 18.65 -11.72
CA LEU A 393 4.37 17.63 -11.24
C LEU A 393 3.54 17.04 -12.37
N TYR A 394 2.93 17.87 -13.25
CA TYR A 394 2.22 17.38 -14.44
C TYR A 394 3.15 16.66 -15.41
N GLY A 395 4.39 17.13 -15.55
CA GLY A 395 5.42 16.52 -16.40
C GLY A 395 5.96 15.18 -15.88
N SER A 396 5.54 14.77 -14.69
CA SER A 396 6.01 13.53 -14.05
C SER A 396 4.95 12.94 -13.11
N VAL A 397 3.81 12.48 -13.66
CA VAL A 397 2.77 11.77 -12.92
C VAL A 397 3.13 10.29 -12.91
N ILE A 398 3.60 9.79 -11.77
CA ILE A 398 4.07 8.41 -11.57
C ILE A 398 2.93 7.58 -11.03
N VAL A 399 2.56 6.51 -11.76
CA VAL A 399 1.41 5.66 -11.47
C VAL A 399 1.89 4.34 -10.88
N THR A 400 1.41 4.01 -9.68
CA THR A 400 1.76 2.80 -8.93
C THR A 400 0.55 2.23 -8.17
N GLY A 401 0.70 1.03 -7.60
CA GLY A 401 -0.33 0.33 -6.85
C GLY A 401 -1.09 -0.71 -7.68
N GLY A 402 -1.63 -1.73 -6.98
CA GLY A 402 -2.24 -2.90 -7.59
C GLY A 402 -3.45 -2.60 -8.50
N ASN A 403 -4.31 -1.64 -8.11
CA ASN A 403 -5.49 -1.28 -8.90
C ASN A 403 -5.15 -0.64 -10.24
N THR A 404 -3.97 -0.03 -10.37
CA THR A 404 -3.52 0.58 -11.62
C THR A 404 -3.20 -0.45 -12.71
N LEU A 405 -3.19 -1.75 -12.36
CA LEU A 405 -3.01 -2.87 -13.28
C LEU A 405 -4.32 -3.32 -13.92
N LEU A 406 -5.48 -2.82 -13.48
CA LEU A 406 -6.73 -3.05 -14.19
C LEU A 406 -6.58 -2.61 -15.65
N GLN A 407 -7.00 -3.49 -16.56
CA GLN A 407 -6.92 -3.22 -17.99
C GLN A 407 -7.61 -1.88 -18.31
N GLY A 408 -6.99 -1.01 -19.11
CA GLY A 408 -7.52 0.29 -19.48
C GLY A 408 -7.30 1.41 -18.46
N PHE A 409 -6.86 1.11 -17.23
CA PHE A 409 -6.71 2.13 -16.16
C PHE A 409 -5.82 3.31 -16.58
N THR A 410 -4.63 3.00 -17.10
CA THR A 410 -3.64 4.03 -17.47
C THR A 410 -4.12 4.88 -18.65
N ASP A 411 -4.78 4.26 -19.63
CA ASP A 411 -5.28 4.95 -20.82
C ASP A 411 -6.43 5.90 -20.48
N ARG A 412 -7.37 5.42 -19.65
CA ARG A 412 -8.44 6.26 -19.13
C ARG A 412 -7.91 7.43 -18.30
N LEU A 413 -6.97 7.17 -17.39
CA LEU A 413 -6.34 8.21 -16.58
C LEU A 413 -5.65 9.25 -17.45
N ASN A 414 -4.89 8.82 -18.47
CA ASN A 414 -4.21 9.73 -19.39
C ASN A 414 -5.19 10.62 -20.14
N ARG A 415 -6.31 10.06 -20.61
CA ARG A 415 -7.37 10.81 -21.28
C ARG A 415 -8.01 11.85 -20.37
N GLU A 416 -8.39 11.48 -19.16
CA GLU A 416 -8.98 12.41 -18.19
C GLU A 416 -8.02 13.54 -17.79
N LEU A 417 -6.77 13.21 -17.49
CA LEU A 417 -5.79 14.20 -17.10
C LEU A 417 -5.42 15.13 -18.28
N SER A 418 -5.41 14.62 -19.51
CA SER A 418 -5.17 15.45 -20.69
C SER A 418 -6.25 16.53 -20.87
N GLN A 419 -7.50 16.21 -20.53
CA GLN A 419 -8.61 17.17 -20.58
C GLN A 419 -8.58 18.20 -19.43
N LYS A 420 -8.04 17.81 -18.26
CA LYS A 420 -8.02 18.63 -17.05
C LYS A 420 -6.71 19.44 -16.88
N THR A 421 -5.67 19.06 -17.58
CA THR A 421 -4.35 19.73 -17.50
C THR A 421 -4.42 21.06 -18.24
N PRO A 422 -3.95 22.19 -17.63
CA PRO A 422 -3.90 23.47 -18.29
C PRO A 422 -3.10 23.39 -19.60
N PRO A 423 -3.54 24.07 -20.69
CA PRO A 423 -2.87 24.00 -22.00
C PRO A 423 -1.41 24.43 -22.00
N SER A 424 -1.02 25.26 -21.02
CA SER A 424 0.35 25.73 -20.83
C SER A 424 1.29 24.70 -20.19
N MET A 425 0.74 23.58 -19.70
CA MET A 425 1.50 22.56 -18.97
C MET A 425 1.53 21.25 -19.76
N ARG A 426 2.70 20.60 -19.76
CA ARG A 426 2.87 19.32 -20.44
C ARG A 426 2.54 18.17 -19.48
N LEU A 427 1.55 17.37 -19.81
CA LEU A 427 1.26 16.13 -19.09
C LEU A 427 2.21 15.01 -19.55
N LYS A 428 2.76 14.25 -18.59
CA LYS A 428 3.46 12.99 -18.85
C LYS A 428 3.14 11.99 -17.75
N LEU A 429 2.46 10.90 -18.12
CA LEU A 429 2.31 9.75 -17.24
C LEU A 429 3.53 8.83 -17.32
N ILE A 430 3.95 8.34 -16.16
CA ILE A 430 5.03 7.37 -16.01
C ILE A 430 4.42 6.15 -15.33
N ALA A 431 4.16 5.12 -16.12
CA ALA A 431 3.57 3.88 -15.66
C ALA A 431 4.39 2.73 -16.24
N SER A 432 5.06 1.95 -15.41
CA SER A 432 5.81 0.78 -15.88
C SER A 432 4.87 -0.26 -16.49
N ASN A 433 5.30 -0.89 -17.57
CA ASN A 433 4.61 -2.03 -18.16
C ASN A 433 4.85 -3.33 -17.36
N SER A 434 5.87 -3.34 -16.50
CA SER A 434 6.16 -4.46 -15.61
C SER A 434 5.18 -4.47 -14.43
N THR A 435 4.46 -5.57 -14.25
CA THR A 435 3.59 -5.79 -13.11
C THR A 435 4.34 -5.69 -11.77
N MET A 436 5.56 -6.23 -11.74
CA MET A 436 6.43 -6.19 -10.58
C MET A 436 6.82 -4.75 -10.22
N GLU A 437 7.31 -3.99 -11.18
CA GLU A 437 7.68 -2.59 -10.95
C GLU A 437 6.46 -1.75 -10.54
N ARG A 438 5.29 -2.02 -11.12
CA ARG A 438 4.04 -1.33 -10.77
C ARG A 438 3.60 -1.60 -9.32
N LYS A 439 3.72 -2.84 -8.86
CA LYS A 439 3.33 -3.26 -7.50
C LYS A 439 4.39 -2.94 -6.45
N PHE A 440 5.67 -3.00 -6.80
CA PHE A 440 6.79 -3.00 -5.85
C PHE A 440 7.65 -1.73 -5.93
N SER A 441 7.14 -0.67 -6.55
CA SER A 441 7.90 0.58 -6.71
C SER A 441 8.56 1.11 -5.44
N PRO A 442 7.90 1.15 -4.26
CA PRO A 442 8.56 1.61 -3.03
C PRO A 442 9.73 0.71 -2.64
N TRP A 443 9.56 -0.63 -2.71
CA TRP A 443 10.63 -1.56 -2.39
C TRP A 443 11.80 -1.43 -3.35
N ILE A 444 11.53 -1.36 -4.66
CA ILE A 444 12.55 -1.18 -5.70
C ILE A 444 13.34 0.12 -5.47
N GLY A 445 12.63 1.22 -5.18
CA GLY A 445 13.27 2.48 -4.85
C GLY A 445 14.16 2.40 -3.62
N GLY A 446 13.72 1.69 -2.60
CA GLY A 446 14.50 1.39 -1.41
C GLY A 446 15.72 0.51 -1.69
N SER A 447 15.56 -0.52 -2.53
CA SER A 447 16.64 -1.42 -2.95
C SER A 447 17.75 -0.67 -3.70
N ILE A 448 17.36 0.21 -4.63
CA ILE A 448 18.31 1.06 -5.35
C ILE A 448 18.98 2.02 -4.37
N LEU A 449 18.21 2.75 -3.56
CA LEU A 449 18.70 3.79 -2.66
C LEU A 449 19.72 3.22 -1.65
N ALA A 450 19.35 2.15 -0.94
CA ALA A 450 20.18 1.55 0.08
C ALA A 450 21.47 0.87 -0.48
N SER A 451 21.52 0.60 -1.78
CA SER A 451 22.69 0.05 -2.47
C SER A 451 23.68 1.10 -2.98
N LEU A 452 23.35 2.40 -2.86
CA LEU A 452 24.23 3.46 -3.34
C LEU A 452 25.30 3.83 -2.31
N GLY A 453 26.54 3.94 -2.74
CA GLY A 453 27.65 4.36 -1.89
C GLY A 453 27.44 5.74 -1.27
N THR A 454 26.84 6.67 -1.99
CA THR A 454 26.51 8.03 -1.53
C THR A 454 25.44 8.08 -0.44
N PHE A 455 24.66 7.00 -0.29
CA PHE A 455 23.62 6.91 0.73
C PHE A 455 24.17 6.50 2.11
N GLN A 456 25.38 5.97 2.20
CA GLN A 456 25.94 5.42 3.44
C GLN A 456 25.99 6.43 4.60
N GLN A 457 26.18 7.72 4.29
CA GLN A 457 26.20 8.80 5.31
C GLN A 457 24.80 9.19 5.81
N MET A 458 23.73 8.72 5.15
CA MET A 458 22.35 9.08 5.47
C MET A 458 21.76 8.23 6.59
N TRP A 459 22.31 7.04 6.80
CA TRP A 459 21.85 6.14 7.85
C TRP A 459 21.87 6.80 9.23
N ILE A 460 20.88 6.46 10.07
CA ILE A 460 20.98 6.61 11.51
C ILE A 460 21.83 5.43 11.99
N SER A 461 23.05 5.68 12.41
CA SER A 461 23.88 4.63 13.01
C SER A 461 23.40 4.29 14.43
N LYS A 462 23.77 3.10 14.91
CA LYS A 462 23.48 2.69 16.29
C LYS A 462 24.07 3.69 17.30
N GLN A 463 25.27 4.22 17.04
CA GLN A 463 25.90 5.24 17.89
C GLN A 463 25.06 6.54 17.92
N GLU A 464 24.60 7.03 16.74
CA GLU A 464 23.74 8.24 16.72
C GLU A 464 22.40 8.04 17.44
N TYR A 465 21.87 6.79 17.41
CA TYR A 465 20.69 6.44 18.18
C TYR A 465 20.97 6.42 19.69
N GLU A 466 22.09 5.85 20.13
CA GLU A 466 22.49 5.82 21.55
C GLU A 466 22.73 7.22 22.11
N GLU A 467 23.27 8.14 21.32
CA GLU A 467 23.52 9.54 21.70
C GLU A 467 22.26 10.41 21.64
N GLY A 468 21.43 10.24 20.60
CA GLY A 468 20.31 11.12 20.29
C GLY A 468 18.92 10.56 20.61
N GLY A 469 18.83 9.27 20.95
CA GLY A 469 17.58 8.56 21.18
C GLY A 469 16.69 8.46 19.94
N LYS A 470 15.48 7.93 20.11
CA LYS A 470 14.51 7.71 19.05
C LYS A 470 14.12 8.96 18.25
N GLN A 471 14.31 10.15 18.82
CA GLN A 471 13.99 11.43 18.14
C GLN A 471 14.92 11.74 16.97
N CYS A 472 16.05 11.04 16.84
CA CYS A 472 16.98 11.19 15.72
C CYS A 472 16.30 10.93 14.35
N VAL A 473 15.24 10.11 14.31
CA VAL A 473 14.47 9.82 13.09
C VAL A 473 13.84 11.08 12.47
N GLU A 474 13.36 12.03 13.28
CA GLU A 474 12.77 13.28 12.78
C GLU A 474 13.79 14.20 12.10
N ARG A 475 15.03 14.09 12.49
CA ARG A 475 16.14 14.90 11.97
C ARG A 475 16.79 14.27 10.74
N LYS A 476 16.94 12.94 10.74
CA LYS A 476 17.68 12.20 9.70
C LYS A 476 16.80 11.68 8.58
N CYS A 477 15.52 11.43 8.86
CA CYS A 477 14.56 10.85 7.92
C CYS A 477 13.42 11.86 7.63
N PRO A 478 13.58 12.79 6.68
CA PRO A 478 12.63 13.86 6.39
C PRO A 478 11.30 13.40 5.77
#